data_225ef378ca4488fd91fb267907260aec
#
_entry.id   225ef378ca4488fd91fb267907260aec
#
_cell.length_a   1.000
_cell.length_b   1.000
_cell.length_c   1.000
_cell.angle_alpha   90.00
_cell.angle_beta   90.00
_cell.angle_gamma   90.00
#
_symmetry.space_group_name_H-M   'P 1'
#
loop_
_entity.id
_entity.type
_entity.pdbx_description
1 polymer ?
#
loop_
_entity_poly.entity_id
_entity_poly.type
_entity_poly.pdbx_seq_one_letter_code
_entity_poly.pdbx_strand_id
1 'polypeptide(L)'
;MAKPMHSDCTAPMTRRAEPTERRKPSLIEPKTVSQTLHGYQQNNLYLFLRFKFGAEEAERLIGAYCIGTSRHWPGSCVFWQTDIDGNVRTGKVMLYDAETGKRVKQPFNHVTWVHSLLKLPDYNLRQCFFGEHLLPMNIGKPVAIVESEKTAIVASYYLPEYVWLATGGKHGCF
;
A
#
# COMPACT_ATOMS: atom_id res chain seq x y z
N MET A 1 62.79 43.29 -12.17
CA MET A 1 62.20 43.04 -10.84
C MET A 1 60.70 42.78 -11.02
N ALA A 2 60.26 41.52 -10.99
CA ALA A 2 58.84 41.15 -11.13
C ALA A 2 58.30 40.77 -9.75
N LYS A 3 57.18 41.37 -9.33
CA LYS A 3 56.46 41.05 -8.10
C LYS A 3 55.61 39.78 -8.30
N PRO A 4 55.53 38.86 -7.34
CA PRO A 4 54.61 37.75 -7.40
C PRO A 4 53.20 38.23 -6.97
N MET A 5 52.17 37.90 -7.77
CA MET A 5 50.75 38.01 -7.42
C MET A 5 50.36 36.79 -6.59
N HIS A 6 50.04 36.98 -5.32
CA HIS A 6 49.31 36.00 -4.52
C HIS A 6 47.80 36.14 -4.79
N SER A 7 47.20 35.14 -5.37
CA SER A 7 45.76 35.02 -5.46
C SER A 7 45.28 34.19 -4.29
N ASP A 8 44.72 34.84 -3.27
CA ASP A 8 43.95 34.20 -2.22
C ASP A 8 42.61 33.74 -2.77
N CYS A 9 42.48 32.44 -3.04
CA CYS A 9 41.25 31.80 -3.45
C CYS A 9 40.59 31.13 -2.23
N THR A 10 40.05 31.94 -1.32
CA THR A 10 39.18 31.45 -0.23
C THR A 10 37.73 31.42 -0.72
N ALA A 11 37.33 30.25 -1.29
CA ALA A 11 35.93 29.99 -1.55
C ALA A 11 35.18 29.82 -0.21
N PRO A 12 33.99 30.45 -0.05
CA PRO A 12 33.19 30.25 1.16
C PRO A 12 32.73 28.83 1.29
N MET A 13 33.06 28.18 2.41
CA MET A 13 32.52 26.87 2.78
C MET A 13 31.00 26.98 2.93
N THR A 14 30.28 26.42 1.98
CA THR A 14 28.83 26.25 2.10
C THR A 14 28.55 25.38 3.34
N ARG A 15 27.91 25.98 4.36
CA ARG A 15 27.37 25.24 5.51
C ARG A 15 26.47 24.13 4.99
N ARG A 16 26.83 22.87 5.24
CA ARG A 16 25.90 21.74 5.10
C ARG A 16 24.69 22.05 5.95
N ALA A 17 23.51 22.13 5.33
CA ALA A 17 22.25 22.22 6.04
C ALA A 17 22.17 21.05 7.02
N GLU A 18 21.88 21.32 8.29
CA GLU A 18 21.64 20.27 9.27
C GLU A 18 20.47 19.40 8.80
N PRO A 19 20.52 18.08 9.02
CA PRO A 19 19.41 17.18 8.63
C PRO A 19 18.15 17.64 9.38
N THR A 20 17.20 18.22 8.69
CA THR A 20 15.87 18.50 9.27
C THR A 20 15.31 17.16 9.76
N GLU A 21 15.02 17.09 11.05
CA GLU A 21 14.43 15.92 11.70
C GLU A 21 13.20 15.47 10.91
N ARG A 22 13.25 14.29 10.28
CA ARG A 22 12.18 13.81 9.42
C ARG A 22 10.96 13.51 10.29
N ARG A 23 9.90 14.28 10.10
CA ARG A 23 8.62 14.08 10.78
C ARG A 23 8.19 12.61 10.71
N LYS A 24 7.80 12.02 11.86
CA LYS A 24 7.33 10.62 11.93
C LYS A 24 6.11 10.41 11.02
N PRO A 25 5.98 9.22 10.38
CA PRO A 25 4.81 8.87 9.60
C PRO A 25 3.54 8.92 10.45
N SER A 26 2.44 9.39 9.87
CA SER A 26 1.12 9.20 10.46
C SER A 26 0.64 7.77 10.23
N LEU A 27 -0.16 7.25 11.16
CA LEU A 27 -0.66 5.87 11.14
C LEU A 27 -2.20 5.89 11.19
N ILE A 28 -2.82 4.86 10.63
CA ILE A 28 -4.24 4.59 10.79
C ILE A 28 -4.44 3.79 12.07
N GLU A 29 -5.43 4.19 12.87
CA GLU A 29 -5.75 3.50 14.12
C GLU A 29 -6.20 2.05 13.86
N PRO A 30 -5.75 1.06 14.65
CA PRO A 30 -6.14 -0.35 14.52
C PRO A 30 -7.65 -0.58 14.53
N LYS A 31 -8.40 0.22 15.30
CA LYS A 31 -9.86 0.17 15.35
C LYS A 31 -10.50 0.46 13.98
N THR A 32 -9.95 1.42 13.23
CA THR A 32 -10.43 1.74 11.87
C THR A 32 -10.23 0.56 10.93
N VAL A 33 -9.09 -0.12 11.04
CA VAL A 33 -8.79 -1.31 10.23
C VAL A 33 -9.75 -2.44 10.59
N SER A 34 -9.86 -2.81 11.87
CA SER A 34 -10.69 -3.93 12.34
C SER A 34 -12.17 -3.77 11.97
N GLN A 35 -12.68 -2.54 11.91
CA GLN A 35 -14.03 -2.23 11.48
C GLN A 35 -14.30 -2.52 9.99
N THR A 36 -13.30 -2.84 9.21
CA THR A 36 -13.43 -3.21 7.80
C THR A 36 -13.23 -4.69 7.54
N LEU A 37 -12.65 -5.44 8.49
CA LEU A 37 -12.30 -6.85 8.33
C LEU A 37 -13.51 -7.79 8.52
N HIS A 38 -14.63 -7.43 7.90
CA HIS A 38 -15.88 -8.22 7.91
C HIS A 38 -16.76 -7.83 6.71
N GLY A 39 -17.95 -8.47 6.59
CA GLY A 39 -18.94 -8.13 5.55
C GLY A 39 -18.50 -8.51 4.14
N TYR A 40 -17.69 -9.55 4.01
CA TYR A 40 -17.10 -9.97 2.73
C TYR A 40 -18.13 -10.39 1.69
N GLN A 41 -19.34 -10.81 2.09
CA GLN A 41 -20.46 -11.08 1.18
C GLN A 41 -20.90 -9.86 0.36
N GLN A 42 -20.51 -8.66 0.79
CA GLN A 42 -20.77 -7.40 0.11
C GLN A 42 -19.49 -6.84 -0.57
N ASN A 43 -18.38 -7.61 -0.60
CA ASN A 43 -17.10 -7.18 -1.14
C ASN A 43 -16.89 -7.82 -2.52
N ASN A 44 -16.94 -7.02 -3.58
CA ASN A 44 -16.84 -7.52 -4.94
C ASN A 44 -15.51 -8.22 -5.26
N LEU A 45 -14.41 -7.78 -4.64
CA LEU A 45 -13.12 -8.49 -4.80
C LEU A 45 -13.19 -9.89 -4.19
N TYR A 46 -13.77 -10.02 -2.99
CA TYR A 46 -13.97 -11.33 -2.36
C TYR A 46 -14.88 -12.23 -3.20
N LEU A 47 -16.00 -11.70 -3.70
CA LEU A 47 -16.91 -12.46 -4.55
C LEU A 47 -16.22 -12.95 -5.82
N PHE A 48 -15.40 -12.11 -6.46
CA PHE A 48 -14.59 -12.49 -7.61
C PHE A 48 -13.58 -13.61 -7.25
N LEU A 49 -12.84 -13.47 -6.14
CA LEU A 49 -11.88 -14.49 -5.71
C LEU A 49 -12.57 -15.81 -5.37
N ARG A 50 -13.71 -15.76 -4.68
CA ARG A 50 -14.54 -16.93 -4.36
C ARG A 50 -15.04 -17.64 -5.61
N PHE A 51 -15.48 -16.90 -6.61
CA PHE A 51 -15.91 -17.47 -7.89
C PHE A 51 -14.75 -18.16 -8.64
N LYS A 52 -13.56 -17.57 -8.58
CA LYS A 52 -12.38 -18.07 -9.31
C LYS A 52 -11.65 -19.23 -8.62
N PHE A 53 -11.54 -19.21 -7.30
CA PHE A 53 -10.65 -20.08 -6.53
C PHE A 53 -11.39 -20.92 -5.48
N GLY A 54 -12.69 -20.70 -5.29
CA GLY A 54 -13.48 -21.34 -4.22
C GLY A 54 -13.47 -20.52 -2.93
N ALA A 55 -14.36 -20.92 -1.99
CA ALA A 55 -14.59 -20.15 -0.77
C ALA A 55 -13.38 -20.18 0.17
N GLU A 56 -12.83 -21.37 0.43
CA GLU A 56 -11.70 -21.58 1.33
C GLU A 56 -10.48 -20.75 0.91
N GLU A 57 -10.14 -20.79 -0.37
CA GLU A 57 -8.99 -20.07 -0.90
C GLU A 57 -9.20 -18.55 -0.92
N ALA A 58 -10.42 -18.10 -1.23
CA ALA A 58 -10.75 -16.68 -1.14
C ALA A 58 -10.61 -16.15 0.29
N GLU A 59 -11.07 -16.90 1.29
CA GLU A 59 -10.93 -16.56 2.70
C GLU A 59 -9.46 -16.52 3.13
N ARG A 60 -8.68 -17.51 2.70
CA ARG A 60 -7.23 -17.55 2.95
C ARG A 60 -6.52 -16.34 2.38
N LEU A 61 -6.81 -15.97 1.12
CA LEU A 61 -6.19 -14.81 0.45
C LEU A 61 -6.59 -13.49 1.09
N ILE A 62 -7.87 -13.30 1.38
CA ILE A 62 -8.41 -12.10 2.04
C ILE A 62 -7.81 -11.94 3.43
N GLY A 63 -7.72 -13.04 4.20
CA GLY A 63 -7.13 -13.03 5.53
C GLY A 63 -5.63 -12.75 5.51
N ALA A 64 -4.87 -13.43 4.63
CA ALA A 64 -3.43 -13.25 4.52
C ALA A 64 -3.04 -11.78 4.21
N TYR A 65 -3.76 -11.14 3.30
CA TYR A 65 -3.51 -9.76 2.90
C TYR A 65 -4.31 -8.72 3.71
N CYS A 66 -5.04 -9.13 4.75
CA CYS A 66 -5.85 -8.24 5.60
C CYS A 66 -6.78 -7.31 4.80
N ILE A 67 -7.47 -7.85 3.79
CA ILE A 67 -8.33 -7.05 2.92
C ILE A 67 -9.58 -6.61 3.69
N GLY A 68 -9.87 -5.30 3.65
CA GLY A 68 -11.08 -4.74 4.24
C GLY A 68 -12.24 -4.63 3.25
N THR A 69 -13.47 -4.52 3.80
CA THR A 69 -14.67 -4.13 3.06
C THR A 69 -14.97 -2.67 3.37
N SER A 70 -15.14 -1.84 2.34
CA SER A 70 -15.45 -0.42 2.50
C SER A 70 -16.94 -0.16 2.30
N ARG A 71 -17.47 0.80 3.07
CA ARG A 71 -18.84 1.32 2.89
C ARG A 71 -18.88 2.55 1.99
N HIS A 72 -17.72 3.03 1.51
CA HIS A 72 -17.65 4.26 0.71
C HIS A 72 -18.38 4.12 -0.63
N TRP A 73 -18.14 2.99 -1.30
CA TRP A 73 -18.96 2.56 -2.45
C TRP A 73 -19.46 1.13 -2.19
N PRO A 74 -20.72 0.83 -2.51
CA PRO A 74 -21.22 -0.54 -2.41
C PRO A 74 -20.31 -1.53 -3.16
N GLY A 75 -19.88 -2.57 -2.50
CA GLY A 75 -19.00 -3.59 -3.09
C GLY A 75 -17.51 -3.27 -3.05
N SER A 76 -17.09 -2.10 -2.57
CA SER A 76 -15.66 -1.74 -2.57
C SER A 76 -14.86 -2.46 -1.48
N CYS A 77 -13.59 -2.72 -1.78
CA CYS A 77 -12.60 -3.27 -0.87
C CYS A 77 -11.62 -2.19 -0.36
N VAL A 78 -10.89 -2.51 0.69
CA VAL A 78 -9.76 -1.72 1.18
C VAL A 78 -8.49 -2.56 1.13
N PHE A 79 -7.47 -2.07 0.45
CA PHE A 79 -6.12 -2.60 0.48
C PHE A 79 -5.32 -1.82 1.52
N TRP A 80 -5.09 -2.42 2.69
CA TRP A 80 -4.32 -1.82 3.75
C TRP A 80 -2.82 -1.91 3.46
N GLN A 81 -2.12 -0.79 3.55
CA GLN A 81 -0.65 -0.75 3.52
C GLN A 81 -0.14 -0.87 4.96
N THR A 82 0.19 -2.09 5.35
CA THR A 82 0.75 -2.43 6.66
C THR A 82 2.23 -2.70 6.50
N ASP A 83 3.05 -1.99 7.26
CA ASP A 83 4.50 -2.13 7.20
C ASP A 83 5.01 -3.40 7.91
N ILE A 84 6.32 -3.60 7.87
CA ILE A 84 6.99 -4.76 8.47
C ILE A 84 6.80 -4.85 10.00
N ASP A 85 6.55 -3.73 10.66
CA ASP A 85 6.33 -3.63 12.12
C ASP A 85 4.84 -3.76 12.48
N GLY A 86 3.96 -3.98 11.50
CA GLY A 86 2.51 -4.10 11.69
C GLY A 86 1.76 -2.76 11.76
N ASN A 87 2.42 -1.63 11.53
CA ASN A 87 1.77 -0.32 11.52
C ASN A 87 1.06 -0.07 10.20
N VAL A 88 -0.18 0.39 10.25
CA VAL A 88 -0.97 0.70 9.05
C VAL A 88 -0.72 2.13 8.60
N ARG A 89 -0.05 2.27 7.45
CA ARG A 89 0.34 3.56 6.85
C ARG A 89 -0.82 4.26 6.19
N THR A 90 -1.68 3.53 5.51
CA THR A 90 -2.93 4.00 4.88
C THR A 90 -3.71 2.80 4.35
N GLY A 91 -4.89 3.06 3.75
CA GLY A 91 -5.66 2.08 3.01
C GLY A 91 -6.12 2.66 1.67
N LYS A 92 -6.07 1.87 0.61
CA LYS A 92 -6.56 2.23 -0.71
C LYS A 92 -7.92 1.58 -0.96
N VAL A 93 -8.96 2.40 -1.09
CA VAL A 93 -10.31 1.94 -1.39
C VAL A 93 -10.48 1.82 -2.89
N MET A 94 -10.95 0.65 -3.35
CA MET A 94 -11.16 0.38 -4.77
C MET A 94 -12.44 -0.42 -4.99
N LEU A 95 -13.07 -0.20 -6.15
CA LEU A 95 -14.23 -0.96 -6.59
C LEU A 95 -13.88 -1.83 -7.79
N TYR A 96 -14.23 -3.10 -7.69
CA TYR A 96 -14.13 -4.09 -8.76
C TYR A 96 -15.49 -4.60 -9.18
N ASP A 97 -15.59 -5.05 -10.39
CA ASP A 97 -16.70 -5.85 -10.87
C ASP A 97 -16.57 -7.27 -10.30
N ALA A 98 -17.62 -7.80 -9.71
CA ALA A 98 -17.61 -9.08 -8.97
C ALA A 98 -17.47 -10.31 -9.88
N GLU A 99 -17.86 -10.20 -11.15
CA GLU A 99 -17.80 -11.32 -12.12
C GLU A 99 -16.44 -11.35 -12.84
N THR A 100 -16.01 -10.18 -13.34
CA THR A 100 -14.82 -10.08 -14.19
C THR A 100 -13.54 -9.75 -13.41
N GLY A 101 -13.66 -9.25 -12.18
CA GLY A 101 -12.55 -8.74 -11.38
C GLY A 101 -11.86 -7.51 -11.98
N LYS A 102 -12.48 -6.85 -12.96
CA LYS A 102 -11.96 -5.61 -13.54
C LYS A 102 -12.27 -4.42 -12.65
N ARG A 103 -11.40 -3.40 -12.64
CA ARG A 103 -11.68 -2.16 -11.93
C ARG A 103 -12.87 -1.44 -12.56
N VAL A 104 -13.81 -0.96 -11.74
CA VAL A 104 -14.92 -0.11 -12.17
C VAL A 104 -14.39 1.30 -12.41
N LYS A 105 -14.44 1.76 -13.66
CA LYS A 105 -13.90 3.06 -14.11
C LYS A 105 -14.99 4.04 -14.55
N GLN A 106 -16.25 3.59 -14.66
CA GLN A 106 -17.38 4.42 -15.05
C GLN A 106 -18.35 4.58 -13.88
N PRO A 107 -18.98 5.75 -13.72
CA PRO A 107 -18.78 7.00 -14.48
C PRO A 107 -17.48 7.71 -14.15
N PHE A 108 -16.72 7.26 -13.14
CA PHE A 108 -15.42 7.78 -12.73
C PHE A 108 -14.55 6.63 -12.16
N ASN A 109 -13.24 6.87 -11.98
CA ASN A 109 -12.38 5.90 -11.32
C ASN A 109 -12.73 5.77 -9.83
N HIS A 110 -13.19 4.59 -9.43
CA HIS A 110 -13.52 4.30 -8.04
C HIS A 110 -12.23 3.93 -7.27
N VAL A 111 -11.40 4.94 -7.02
CA VAL A 111 -10.16 4.84 -6.24
C VAL A 111 -10.06 6.03 -5.30
N THR A 112 -9.89 5.78 -4.02
CA THR A 112 -9.63 6.80 -3.01
C THR A 112 -8.78 6.25 -1.87
N TRP A 113 -8.38 7.10 -0.93
CA TRP A 113 -7.52 6.73 0.18
C TRP A 113 -8.24 6.93 1.52
N VAL A 114 -8.02 6.00 2.46
CA VAL A 114 -8.68 6.06 3.78
C VAL A 114 -8.32 7.33 4.53
N HIS A 115 -7.04 7.75 4.56
CA HIS A 115 -6.64 8.99 5.24
C HIS A 115 -7.34 10.24 4.67
N SER A 116 -7.62 10.26 3.36
CA SER A 116 -8.38 11.34 2.71
C SER A 116 -9.86 11.29 3.10
N LEU A 117 -10.46 10.09 3.15
CA LEU A 117 -11.85 9.91 3.56
C LEU A 117 -12.08 10.30 5.03
N LEU A 118 -11.12 9.98 5.90
CA LEU A 118 -11.16 10.34 7.32
C LEU A 118 -10.84 11.82 7.57
N LYS A 119 -10.42 12.55 6.53
CA LYS A 119 -10.04 13.98 6.61
C LYS A 119 -9.04 14.24 7.76
N LEU A 120 -8.08 13.35 7.94
CA LEU A 120 -7.10 13.46 9.01
C LEU A 120 -6.21 14.69 8.80
N PRO A 121 -6.18 15.66 9.75
CA PRO A 121 -5.38 16.86 9.58
C PRO A 121 -3.89 16.52 9.60
N ASP A 122 -3.10 17.26 8.83
CA ASP A 122 -1.64 17.15 8.80
C ASP A 122 -1.09 15.74 8.62
N TYR A 123 -1.80 14.89 7.90
CA TYR A 123 -1.42 13.49 7.70
C TYR A 123 -0.10 13.38 6.94
N ASN A 124 0.97 12.96 7.63
CA ASN A 124 2.28 12.69 7.03
C ASN A 124 2.29 11.31 6.40
N LEU A 125 1.79 11.22 5.16
CA LEU A 125 1.72 9.97 4.42
C LEU A 125 3.14 9.48 4.07
N ARG A 126 3.47 8.28 4.54
CA ARG A 126 4.65 7.51 4.16
C ARG A 126 4.17 6.12 3.78
N GLN A 127 3.98 5.90 2.49
CA GLN A 127 3.52 4.61 1.97
C GLN A 127 4.56 3.51 2.20
N CYS A 128 4.09 2.28 2.29
CA CYS A 128 4.88 1.06 2.26
C CYS A 128 4.29 0.12 1.20
N PHE A 129 4.94 -0.99 0.90
CA PHE A 129 4.39 -1.95 -0.03
C PHE A 129 3.12 -2.60 0.53
N PHE A 130 2.13 -2.79 -0.31
CA PHE A 130 1.03 -3.68 0.01
C PHE A 130 1.56 -5.11 0.16
N GLY A 131 1.23 -5.78 1.27
CA GLY A 131 1.75 -7.11 1.59
C GLY A 131 3.07 -7.10 2.37
N GLU A 132 3.66 -5.96 2.72
CA GLU A 132 4.94 -5.86 3.42
C GLU A 132 4.93 -6.58 4.77
N HIS A 133 3.80 -6.58 5.48
CA HIS A 133 3.59 -7.31 6.74
C HIS A 133 3.74 -8.84 6.61
N LEU A 134 3.76 -9.39 5.38
CA LEU A 134 3.98 -10.82 5.15
C LEU A 134 5.46 -11.22 5.23
N LEU A 135 6.38 -10.26 5.09
CA LEU A 135 7.82 -10.54 5.04
C LEU A 135 8.35 -11.22 6.31
N PRO A 136 8.03 -10.76 7.52
CA PRO A 136 8.55 -11.38 8.75
C PRO A 136 8.10 -12.83 8.95
N MET A 137 6.93 -13.19 8.41
CA MET A 137 6.35 -14.53 8.53
C MET A 137 6.85 -15.50 7.44
N ASN A 138 7.59 -15.01 6.45
CA ASN A 138 8.03 -15.78 5.27
C ASN A 138 9.53 -15.64 5.03
N ILE A 139 10.32 -15.68 6.09
CA ILE A 139 11.78 -15.56 6.02
C ILE A 139 12.34 -16.67 5.10
N GLY A 140 13.20 -16.28 4.17
CA GLY A 140 13.82 -17.19 3.20
C GLY A 140 13.05 -17.41 1.90
N LYS A 141 11.78 -16.96 1.80
CA LYS A 141 11.10 -16.97 0.50
C LYS A 141 11.57 -15.79 -0.37
N PRO A 142 11.71 -16.00 -1.68
CA PRO A 142 11.98 -14.90 -2.61
C PRO A 142 10.81 -13.92 -2.64
N VAL A 143 11.11 -12.65 -2.83
CA VAL A 143 10.13 -11.56 -2.91
C VAL A 143 9.87 -11.19 -4.36
N ALA A 144 8.60 -11.12 -4.74
CA ALA A 144 8.18 -10.65 -6.05
C ALA A 144 7.33 -9.37 -5.89
N ILE A 145 7.59 -8.36 -6.74
CA ILE A 145 6.91 -7.06 -6.66
C ILE A 145 6.13 -6.82 -7.95
N VAL A 146 4.88 -6.41 -7.79
CA VAL A 146 3.98 -6.05 -8.90
C VAL A 146 3.39 -4.66 -8.69
N GLU A 147 2.75 -4.09 -9.71
CA GLU A 147 2.14 -2.77 -9.61
C GLU A 147 0.83 -2.78 -8.79
N SER A 148 -0.02 -3.79 -9.01
CA SER A 148 -1.40 -3.81 -8.50
C SER A 148 -1.57 -4.78 -7.34
N GLU A 149 -2.27 -4.34 -6.30
CA GLU A 149 -2.60 -5.13 -5.11
C GLU A 149 -3.36 -6.41 -5.48
N LYS A 150 -4.35 -6.32 -6.37
CA LYS A 150 -5.09 -7.51 -6.85
C LYS A 150 -4.15 -8.49 -7.56
N THR A 151 -3.18 -7.99 -8.33
CA THR A 151 -2.20 -8.87 -8.98
C THR A 151 -1.36 -9.62 -7.97
N ALA A 152 -0.89 -8.97 -6.90
CA ALA A 152 -0.15 -9.63 -5.83
C ALA A 152 -0.97 -10.76 -5.19
N ILE A 153 -2.26 -10.51 -4.86
CA ILE A 153 -3.17 -11.50 -4.27
C ILE A 153 -3.36 -12.71 -5.23
N VAL A 154 -3.65 -12.45 -6.50
CA VAL A 154 -3.88 -13.51 -7.49
C VAL A 154 -2.59 -14.29 -7.77
N ALA A 155 -1.45 -13.60 -7.86
CA ALA A 155 -0.15 -14.24 -8.06
C ALA A 155 0.25 -15.13 -6.88
N SER A 156 -0.09 -14.76 -5.65
CA SER A 156 0.19 -15.59 -4.46
C SER A 156 -0.59 -16.91 -4.44
N TYR A 157 -1.69 -16.99 -5.16
CA TYR A 157 -2.40 -18.25 -5.38
C TYR A 157 -1.65 -19.18 -6.35
N TYR A 158 -1.20 -18.63 -7.49
CA TYR A 158 -0.56 -19.42 -8.53
C TYR A 158 0.91 -19.75 -8.25
N LEU A 159 1.61 -18.89 -7.53
CA LEU A 159 3.04 -18.99 -7.23
C LEU A 159 3.28 -18.74 -5.74
N PRO A 160 2.84 -19.68 -4.86
CA PRO A 160 2.90 -19.52 -3.40
C PRO A 160 4.32 -19.59 -2.82
N GLU A 161 5.30 -19.95 -3.63
CA GLU A 161 6.72 -19.96 -3.25
C GLU A 161 7.32 -18.57 -3.09
N TYR A 162 6.66 -17.52 -3.61
CA TYR A 162 7.08 -16.12 -3.46
C TYR A 162 6.27 -15.39 -2.37
N VAL A 163 6.87 -14.36 -1.79
CA VAL A 163 6.13 -13.32 -1.07
C VAL A 163 5.78 -12.21 -2.06
N TRP A 164 4.50 -12.06 -2.36
CA TRP A 164 4.04 -11.09 -3.35
C TRP A 164 3.70 -9.75 -2.70
N LEU A 165 4.38 -8.70 -3.16
CA LEU A 165 4.16 -7.32 -2.75
C LEU A 165 3.62 -6.49 -3.91
N ALA A 166 2.94 -5.36 -3.60
CA ALA A 166 2.55 -4.41 -4.63
C ALA A 166 2.94 -2.98 -4.29
N THR A 167 3.34 -2.21 -5.32
CA THR A 167 3.64 -0.78 -5.19
C THR A 167 2.39 0.08 -5.03
N GLY A 168 1.22 -0.44 -5.39
CA GLY A 168 -0.04 0.28 -5.34
C GLY A 168 -0.26 1.24 -6.51
N GLY A 169 0.60 1.23 -7.53
CA GLY A 169 0.51 2.04 -8.74
C GLY A 169 1.87 2.52 -9.23
N LYS A 170 1.90 3.13 -10.43
CA LYS A 170 3.13 3.59 -11.10
C LYS A 170 4.00 4.54 -10.25
N HIS A 171 3.38 5.33 -9.37
CA HIS A 171 4.05 6.29 -8.48
C HIS A 171 3.78 5.97 -7.00
N GLY A 172 3.65 4.67 -6.68
CA GLY A 172 3.27 4.20 -5.35
C GLY A 172 4.27 4.51 -4.24
N CYS A 173 4.89 3.51 -3.64
CA CYS A 173 5.74 3.65 -2.46
C CYS A 173 7.24 3.87 -2.76
N PHE A 174 7.57 4.57 -3.85
CA PHE A 174 8.93 5.00 -4.18
C PHE A 174 9.17 6.47 -3.88
#